data_1741795c2ffec8a9e424e79e7ba2623a
#
_entry.id   1741795c2ffec8a9e424e79e7ba2623a
#
_cell.length_a   1.000
_cell.length_b   1.000
_cell.length_c   1.000
_cell.angle_alpha   90.00
_cell.angle_beta   90.00
_cell.angle_gamma   90.00
#
_symmetry.space_group_name_H-M   'P 1'
#
loop_
_entity.id
_entity.type
_entity.pdbx_description
1 polymer ?
#
loop_
_entity_poly.entity_id
_entity_poly.type
_entity_poly.pdbx_seq_one_letter_code
_entity_poly.pdbx_strand_id
1 'polypeptide(L)'
;MSWLDKVLPKISRSNGETAKKDIPAGVWTKCSNCGTTLYAQELRDNLNVCPKCNHHMRVSARQRLDMILDPENRQEIGAEIRPVDPLGFVDSKKYPDRVKQAQFASGETDALVVQSGTIHAMPAVVAVFEFGFMAGSMGSVVGERFARAVQAAIDNQAAFVCFTASGGARMQEGLFSLMQMAKTTGVIAKLAEHKLPFISVLTDPTMGGVSFMGDVVMAEPKALIGFAGPRVIEQTVREQLPEGFQRSEFLLQKGAIDMIVDRKNLKMEIAKLIALFQKESLDAIE
;
A
#
# COMPACT_ATOMS: atom_id res chain seq x y z
N MET A 1 -48.06 25.95 -56.30
CA MET A 1 -46.69 25.41 -56.26
C MET A 1 -45.78 26.39 -57.00
N SER A 2 -44.93 27.05 -56.25
CA SER A 2 -44.08 28.12 -56.76
C SER A 2 -42.89 27.51 -57.52
N TRP A 3 -42.50 28.09 -58.64
CA TRP A 3 -41.36 27.68 -59.47
C TRP A 3 -40.01 27.76 -58.74
N LEU A 4 -39.94 28.49 -57.62
CA LEU A 4 -38.78 28.63 -56.75
C LEU A 4 -38.33 27.33 -56.04
N ASP A 5 -39.23 26.35 -55.92
CA ASP A 5 -38.86 25.05 -55.27
C ASP A 5 -38.03 24.13 -56.19
N LYS A 6 -37.83 24.55 -57.48
CA LYS A 6 -37.09 23.73 -58.46
C LYS A 6 -35.65 24.21 -58.71
N VAL A 7 -35.21 25.31 -58.06
CA VAL A 7 -33.92 25.95 -58.40
C VAL A 7 -32.96 25.98 -57.20
N LEU A 8 -33.42 25.65 -55.98
CA LEU A 8 -32.53 25.58 -54.84
C LEU A 8 -31.90 24.18 -54.73
N PRO A 9 -30.56 24.06 -54.72
CA PRO A 9 -29.92 22.78 -54.45
C PRO A 9 -30.30 22.36 -53.05
N LYS A 10 -30.82 21.15 -52.91
CA LYS A 10 -31.00 20.50 -51.57
C LYS A 10 -29.63 20.40 -50.90
N ILE A 11 -29.31 21.31 -49.99
CA ILE A 11 -28.20 21.13 -49.07
C ILE A 11 -28.54 19.94 -48.18
N SER A 12 -28.08 18.79 -48.56
CA SER A 12 -27.99 17.63 -47.70
C SER A 12 -27.05 18.01 -46.54
N ARG A 13 -27.64 18.37 -45.41
CA ARG A 13 -26.87 18.33 -44.14
C ARG A 13 -26.47 16.90 -43.95
N SER A 14 -25.23 16.56 -44.32
CA SER A 14 -24.57 15.39 -43.78
C SER A 14 -24.46 15.63 -42.27
N ASN A 15 -25.24 14.93 -41.50
CA ASN A 15 -24.95 14.74 -40.10
C ASN A 15 -23.59 14.05 -40.04
N GLY A 16 -22.53 14.84 -40.01
CA GLY A 16 -21.23 14.40 -39.58
C GLY A 16 -21.36 14.09 -38.11
N GLU A 17 -21.83 12.88 -37.80
CA GLU A 17 -21.46 12.26 -36.55
C GLU A 17 -19.94 12.16 -36.56
N THR A 18 -19.29 13.16 -35.93
CA THR A 18 -17.92 13.01 -35.50
C THR A 18 -17.96 11.82 -34.56
N ALA A 19 -17.51 10.67 -35.06
CA ALA A 19 -17.29 9.51 -34.25
C ALA A 19 -16.50 9.99 -33.02
N LYS A 20 -17.17 10.06 -31.88
CA LYS A 20 -16.49 10.27 -30.62
C LYS A 20 -15.44 9.16 -30.57
N LYS A 21 -14.17 9.53 -30.72
CA LYS A 21 -13.07 8.62 -30.48
C LYS A 21 -13.28 8.15 -29.04
N ASP A 22 -13.72 6.91 -28.86
CA ASP A 22 -13.79 6.28 -27.56
C ASP A 22 -12.38 6.33 -26.96
N ILE A 23 -12.19 7.22 -26.00
CA ILE A 23 -10.95 7.28 -25.23
C ILE A 23 -10.90 5.99 -24.44
N PRO A 24 -9.85 5.16 -24.60
CA PRO A 24 -9.75 3.89 -23.88
C PRO A 24 -9.97 4.12 -22.38
N ALA A 25 -10.77 3.27 -21.74
CA ALA A 25 -10.99 3.32 -20.30
C ALA A 25 -9.63 3.25 -19.58
N GLY A 26 -9.42 4.10 -18.58
CA GLY A 26 -8.19 4.11 -17.78
C GLY A 26 -7.08 5.04 -18.24
N VAL A 27 -7.26 5.79 -19.36
CA VAL A 27 -6.28 6.80 -19.81
C VAL A 27 -6.24 8.01 -18.87
N TRP A 28 -7.37 8.35 -18.28
CA TRP A 28 -7.50 9.48 -17.35
C TRP A 28 -7.90 9.03 -15.97
N THR A 29 -7.29 9.65 -14.97
CA THR A 29 -7.59 9.43 -13.56
C THR A 29 -7.84 10.76 -12.86
N LYS A 30 -8.71 10.77 -11.86
CA LYS A 30 -9.04 11.96 -11.08
C LYS A 30 -8.34 11.89 -9.72
N CYS A 31 -7.61 12.95 -9.36
CA CYS A 31 -7.03 13.02 -8.03
C CYS A 31 -8.13 13.05 -6.96
N SER A 32 -8.05 12.14 -5.98
CA SER A 32 -9.04 12.02 -4.92
C SER A 32 -9.06 13.23 -3.96
N ASN A 33 -7.98 13.99 -3.88
CA ASN A 33 -7.85 15.15 -3.00
C ASN A 33 -8.28 16.47 -3.68
N CYS A 34 -7.68 16.81 -4.83
CA CYS A 34 -7.93 18.11 -5.47
C CYS A 34 -8.89 18.04 -6.67
N GLY A 35 -9.37 16.85 -7.04
CA GLY A 35 -10.32 16.65 -8.14
C GLY A 35 -9.75 16.88 -9.56
N THR A 36 -8.47 17.21 -9.71
CA THR A 36 -7.84 17.42 -11.02
C THR A 36 -7.83 16.12 -11.81
N THR A 37 -8.18 16.19 -13.08
CA THR A 37 -8.04 15.08 -14.03
C THR A 37 -6.58 15.01 -14.49
N LEU A 38 -5.97 13.85 -14.40
CA LEU A 38 -4.57 13.57 -14.67
C LEU A 38 -4.45 12.48 -15.73
N TYR A 39 -3.44 12.55 -16.58
CA TYR A 39 -3.10 11.47 -17.48
C TYR A 39 -2.51 10.31 -16.67
N ALA A 40 -3.08 9.12 -16.81
CA ALA A 40 -2.74 7.98 -15.95
C ALA A 40 -1.26 7.54 -16.07
N GLN A 41 -0.65 7.70 -17.27
CA GLN A 41 0.76 7.40 -17.46
C GLN A 41 1.64 8.41 -16.72
N GLU A 42 1.38 9.71 -16.90
CA GLU A 42 2.13 10.77 -16.22
C GLU A 42 2.04 10.64 -14.69
N LEU A 43 0.87 10.22 -14.19
CA LEU A 43 0.71 9.94 -12.77
C LEU A 43 1.54 8.74 -12.31
N ARG A 44 1.61 7.66 -13.10
CA ARG A 44 2.49 6.51 -12.81
C ARG A 44 3.96 6.90 -12.82
N ASP A 45 4.38 7.67 -13.81
CA ASP A 45 5.77 8.16 -13.93
C ASP A 45 6.14 9.07 -12.74
N ASN A 46 5.15 9.76 -12.15
CA ASN A 46 5.28 10.52 -10.92
C ASN A 46 4.99 9.68 -9.64
N LEU A 47 5.16 8.35 -9.70
CA LEU A 47 4.96 7.41 -8.59
C LEU A 47 3.58 7.50 -7.93
N ASN A 48 2.54 7.81 -8.69
CA ASN A 48 1.18 8.06 -8.20
C ASN A 48 1.07 9.20 -7.15
N VAL A 49 1.96 10.17 -7.21
CA VAL A 49 1.85 11.43 -6.47
C VAL A 49 1.24 12.49 -7.39
N CYS A 50 0.17 13.15 -6.95
CA CYS A 50 -0.48 14.16 -7.75
C CYS A 50 0.45 15.36 -8.00
N PRO A 51 0.78 15.73 -9.24
CA PRO A 51 1.71 16.82 -9.52
C PRO A 51 1.14 18.20 -9.13
N LYS A 52 -0.19 18.31 -8.93
CA LYS A 52 -0.84 19.57 -8.60
C LYS A 52 -0.93 19.85 -7.09
N CYS A 53 -1.18 18.82 -6.27
CA CYS A 53 -1.42 19.01 -4.83
C CYS A 53 -0.55 18.12 -3.95
N ASN A 54 0.40 17.38 -4.51
CA ASN A 54 1.29 16.43 -3.85
C ASN A 54 0.55 15.37 -3.01
N HIS A 55 -0.71 15.08 -3.36
CA HIS A 55 -1.43 14.00 -2.69
C HIS A 55 -0.88 12.64 -3.14
N HIS A 56 -0.52 11.80 -2.19
CA HIS A 56 -0.06 10.44 -2.42
C HIS A 56 -1.26 9.54 -2.67
N MET A 57 -1.55 9.26 -3.94
CA MET A 57 -2.63 8.36 -4.31
C MET A 57 -2.24 6.91 -4.01
N ARG A 58 -3.24 6.05 -3.81
CA ARG A 58 -3.01 4.64 -3.51
C ARG A 58 -2.26 3.93 -4.64
N VAL A 59 -1.36 3.03 -4.25
CA VAL A 59 -0.63 2.13 -5.16
C VAL A 59 -0.85 0.69 -4.71
N SER A 60 -0.79 -0.26 -5.65
CA SER A 60 -0.84 -1.68 -5.31
C SER A 60 0.48 -2.15 -4.68
N ALA A 61 0.43 -3.33 -4.04
CA ALA A 61 1.63 -3.93 -3.46
C ALA A 61 2.72 -4.17 -4.52
N ARG A 62 2.35 -4.65 -5.72
CA ARG A 62 3.29 -4.89 -6.83
C ARG A 62 3.94 -3.59 -7.30
N GLN A 63 3.14 -2.53 -7.50
CA GLN A 63 3.70 -1.22 -7.86
C GLN A 63 4.66 -0.68 -6.80
N ARG A 64 4.37 -0.89 -5.52
CA ARG A 64 5.27 -0.47 -4.43
C ARG A 64 6.57 -1.25 -4.46
N LEU A 65 6.53 -2.55 -4.65
CA LEU A 65 7.72 -3.39 -4.80
C LEU A 65 8.59 -2.92 -5.97
N ASP A 66 7.96 -2.57 -7.11
CA ASP A 66 8.68 -2.06 -8.29
C ASP A 66 9.32 -0.68 -8.08
N MET A 67 8.74 0.14 -7.20
CA MET A 67 9.32 1.45 -6.83
C MET A 67 10.54 1.33 -5.91
N ILE A 68 10.65 0.24 -5.14
CA ILE A 68 11.60 0.12 -4.04
C ILE A 68 12.74 -0.84 -4.37
N LEU A 69 12.42 -2.07 -4.81
CA LEU A 69 13.42 -3.06 -5.14
C LEU A 69 14.11 -2.75 -6.48
N ASP A 70 15.36 -3.15 -6.58
CA ASP A 70 16.07 -3.20 -7.85
C ASP A 70 15.41 -4.27 -8.75
N PRO A 71 15.48 -4.14 -10.09
CA PRO A 71 14.72 -5.02 -10.98
C PRO A 71 15.23 -6.47 -11.02
N GLU A 72 16.50 -6.71 -10.68
CA GLU A 72 17.14 -8.01 -10.80
C GLU A 72 16.94 -8.89 -9.55
N ASN A 73 17.00 -10.21 -9.76
CA ASN A 73 17.11 -11.23 -8.70
C ASN A 73 16.03 -11.19 -7.62
N ARG A 74 14.82 -10.75 -7.94
CA ARG A 74 13.69 -10.76 -7.00
C ARG A 74 13.10 -12.15 -6.86
N GLN A 75 12.80 -12.56 -5.63
CA GLN A 75 12.12 -13.82 -5.33
C GLN A 75 10.92 -13.57 -4.45
N GLU A 76 9.75 -14.06 -4.84
CA GLU A 76 8.53 -13.97 -4.02
C GLU A 76 8.52 -15.03 -2.92
N ILE A 77 8.10 -14.63 -1.70
CA ILE A 77 8.11 -15.46 -0.50
C ILE A 77 6.67 -15.68 -0.03
N GLY A 78 6.30 -16.95 0.21
CA GLY A 78 5.01 -17.33 0.76
C GLY A 78 3.83 -17.13 -0.20
N ALA A 79 4.07 -17.04 -1.50
CA ALA A 79 3.01 -16.89 -2.51
C ALA A 79 2.06 -18.10 -2.56
N GLU A 80 2.47 -19.25 -2.09
CA GLU A 80 1.69 -20.50 -2.04
C GLU A 80 0.70 -20.54 -0.87
N ILE A 81 0.88 -19.69 0.16
CA ILE A 81 0.03 -19.70 1.36
C ILE A 81 -1.35 -19.13 1.02
N ARG A 82 -2.39 -19.83 1.43
CA ARG A 82 -3.77 -19.48 1.15
C ARG A 82 -4.58 -19.33 2.43
N PRO A 83 -5.57 -18.42 2.47
CA PRO A 83 -6.47 -18.30 3.60
C PRO A 83 -7.37 -19.55 3.71
N VAL A 84 -7.61 -19.95 4.94
CA VAL A 84 -8.58 -20.98 5.31
C VAL A 84 -9.69 -20.37 6.15
N ASP A 85 -10.86 -20.99 6.19
CA ASP A 85 -11.98 -20.56 7.03
C ASP A 85 -12.17 -21.52 8.22
N PRO A 86 -11.40 -21.35 9.30
CA PRO A 86 -11.48 -22.25 10.45
C PRO A 86 -12.75 -22.07 11.27
N LEU A 87 -13.44 -20.94 11.11
CA LEU A 87 -14.62 -20.58 11.90
C LEU A 87 -15.93 -20.81 11.13
N GLY A 88 -15.89 -21.10 9.83
CA GLY A 88 -17.09 -21.11 8.99
C GLY A 88 -17.82 -19.77 9.01
N PHE A 89 -17.07 -18.65 8.99
CA PHE A 89 -17.62 -17.31 9.23
C PHE A 89 -18.58 -16.88 8.14
N VAL A 90 -19.77 -16.43 8.56
CA VAL A 90 -20.81 -15.89 7.69
C VAL A 90 -21.37 -14.61 8.30
N ASP A 91 -21.31 -13.51 7.54
CA ASP A 91 -22.10 -12.30 7.80
C ASP A 91 -23.14 -12.14 6.67
N SER A 92 -23.10 -11.07 5.88
CA SER A 92 -23.90 -10.93 4.65
C SER A 92 -23.42 -11.89 3.54
N LYS A 93 -22.21 -12.43 3.62
CA LYS A 93 -21.58 -13.40 2.70
C LYS A 93 -20.69 -14.34 3.48
N LYS A 94 -20.46 -15.56 2.95
CA LYS A 94 -19.46 -16.48 3.49
C LYS A 94 -18.04 -15.93 3.32
N TYR A 95 -17.16 -16.18 4.28
CA TYR A 95 -15.77 -15.71 4.22
C TYR A 95 -15.02 -16.21 2.96
N PRO A 96 -15.11 -17.47 2.53
CA PRO A 96 -14.51 -17.93 1.28
C PRO A 96 -14.96 -17.16 0.04
N ASP A 97 -16.23 -16.71 0.00
CA ASP A 97 -16.74 -15.92 -1.14
C ASP A 97 -16.16 -14.50 -1.13
N ARG A 98 -15.96 -13.90 0.06
CA ARG A 98 -15.26 -12.62 0.21
C ARG A 98 -13.81 -12.72 -0.24
N VAL A 99 -13.11 -13.80 0.13
CA VAL A 99 -11.74 -14.07 -0.30
C VAL A 99 -11.65 -14.15 -1.81
N LYS A 100 -12.50 -14.96 -2.48
CA LYS A 100 -12.53 -15.05 -3.94
C LYS A 100 -12.79 -13.72 -4.62
N GLN A 101 -13.74 -12.93 -4.09
CA GLN A 101 -14.02 -11.59 -4.60
C GLN A 101 -12.82 -10.66 -4.45
N ALA A 102 -12.13 -10.68 -3.30
CA ALA A 102 -10.95 -9.88 -3.05
C ALA A 102 -9.77 -10.29 -3.94
N GLN A 103 -9.56 -11.60 -4.16
CA GLN A 103 -8.55 -12.14 -5.08
C GLN A 103 -8.79 -11.65 -6.51
N PHE A 104 -10.04 -11.72 -6.97
CA PHE A 104 -10.40 -11.22 -8.31
C PHE A 104 -10.18 -9.71 -8.45
N ALA A 105 -10.53 -8.92 -7.43
CA ALA A 105 -10.44 -7.47 -7.47
C ALA A 105 -9.00 -6.94 -7.35
N SER A 106 -8.16 -7.58 -6.54
CA SER A 106 -6.77 -7.14 -6.29
C SER A 106 -5.74 -7.83 -7.18
N GLY A 107 -6.06 -9.01 -7.73
CA GLY A 107 -5.11 -9.88 -8.41
C GLY A 107 -4.16 -10.62 -7.45
N GLU A 108 -4.31 -10.43 -6.14
CA GLU A 108 -3.45 -11.04 -5.12
C GLU A 108 -4.15 -12.16 -4.37
N THR A 109 -3.37 -13.06 -3.81
CA THR A 109 -3.89 -14.22 -3.08
C THR A 109 -4.27 -13.91 -1.63
N ASP A 110 -3.66 -12.88 -1.03
CA ASP A 110 -3.99 -12.32 0.29
C ASP A 110 -3.41 -10.90 0.42
N ALA A 111 -3.62 -10.26 1.56
CA ALA A 111 -3.35 -8.86 1.82
C ALA A 111 -1.86 -8.49 2.03
N LEU A 112 -0.92 -9.43 1.89
CA LEU A 112 0.51 -9.16 2.01
C LEU A 112 1.27 -9.83 0.86
N VAL A 113 2.09 -9.06 0.15
CA VAL A 113 3.03 -9.54 -0.87
C VAL A 113 4.45 -9.33 -0.36
N VAL A 114 5.29 -10.35 -0.45
CA VAL A 114 6.66 -10.32 0.05
C VAL A 114 7.63 -10.70 -1.07
N GLN A 115 8.69 -9.91 -1.23
CA GLN A 115 9.80 -10.24 -2.12
C GLN A 115 11.15 -10.01 -1.42
N SER A 116 12.08 -10.91 -1.64
CA SER A 116 13.50 -10.66 -1.42
C SER A 116 14.13 -10.08 -2.70
N GLY A 117 15.18 -9.31 -2.54
CA GLY A 117 15.92 -8.65 -3.62
C GLY A 117 16.96 -7.69 -3.05
N THR A 118 17.22 -6.60 -3.77
CA THR A 118 18.14 -5.56 -3.31
C THR A 118 17.49 -4.16 -3.41
N ILE A 119 18.02 -3.23 -2.63
CA ILE A 119 17.73 -1.81 -2.70
C ILE A 119 19.09 -1.10 -2.84
N HIS A 120 19.38 -0.48 -3.98
CA HIS A 120 20.71 0.02 -4.31
C HIS A 120 21.80 -1.03 -4.04
N ALA A 121 21.62 -2.24 -4.59
CA ALA A 121 22.48 -3.42 -4.46
C ALA A 121 22.60 -4.01 -3.03
N MET A 122 22.04 -3.39 -2.00
CA MET A 122 22.06 -3.91 -0.63
C MET A 122 20.94 -4.94 -0.43
N PRO A 123 21.20 -6.10 0.19
CA PRO A 123 20.21 -7.13 0.43
C PRO A 123 19.01 -6.62 1.26
N ALA A 124 17.80 -6.88 0.79
CA ALA A 124 16.59 -6.48 1.47
C ALA A 124 15.46 -7.50 1.26
N VAL A 125 14.63 -7.70 2.28
CA VAL A 125 13.34 -8.36 2.17
C VAL A 125 12.25 -7.32 2.38
N VAL A 126 11.38 -7.17 1.39
CA VAL A 126 10.34 -6.13 1.38
C VAL A 126 8.96 -6.77 1.42
N ALA A 127 8.20 -6.45 2.45
CA ALA A 127 6.81 -6.86 2.64
C ALA A 127 5.90 -5.65 2.38
N VAL A 128 4.87 -5.81 1.55
CA VAL A 128 3.95 -4.73 1.20
C VAL A 128 2.52 -5.20 1.34
N PHE A 129 1.74 -4.46 2.13
CA PHE A 129 0.32 -4.71 2.27
C PHE A 129 -0.44 -4.32 1.00
N GLU A 130 -1.36 -5.21 0.55
CA GLU A 130 -2.28 -4.93 -0.54
C GLU A 130 -3.64 -4.47 0.03
N PHE A 131 -3.86 -3.17 0.01
CA PHE A 131 -5.10 -2.61 0.53
C PHE A 131 -6.34 -3.01 -0.27
N GLY A 132 -6.18 -3.32 -1.56
CA GLY A 132 -7.25 -3.82 -2.43
C GLY A 132 -7.80 -5.17 -1.99
N PHE A 133 -7.00 -5.97 -1.26
CA PHE A 133 -7.45 -7.23 -0.69
C PHE A 133 -8.06 -6.99 0.70
N MET A 134 -9.37 -7.04 0.82
CA MET A 134 -10.11 -6.89 2.09
C MET A 134 -9.61 -5.73 2.97
N ALA A 135 -9.38 -4.57 2.37
CA ALA A 135 -8.82 -3.37 3.01
C ALA A 135 -7.47 -3.61 3.72
N GLY A 136 -6.63 -4.50 3.19
CA GLY A 136 -5.32 -4.79 3.78
C GLY A 136 -5.40 -5.44 5.17
N SER A 137 -6.53 -6.05 5.53
CA SER A 137 -6.73 -6.58 6.87
C SER A 137 -5.80 -7.76 7.17
N MET A 138 -5.24 -7.74 8.39
CA MET A 138 -4.31 -8.76 8.87
C MET A 138 -5.07 -10.03 9.27
N GLY A 139 -4.93 -11.09 8.46
CA GLY A 139 -5.36 -12.45 8.77
C GLY A 139 -4.17 -13.38 8.99
N SER A 140 -4.44 -14.67 9.15
CA SER A 140 -3.44 -15.72 9.40
C SER A 140 -2.38 -15.81 8.31
N VAL A 141 -2.76 -15.62 7.04
CA VAL A 141 -1.83 -15.61 5.89
C VAL A 141 -0.87 -14.43 6.00
N VAL A 142 -1.36 -13.23 6.35
CA VAL A 142 -0.51 -12.04 6.54
C VAL A 142 0.54 -12.30 7.60
N GLY A 143 0.13 -12.83 8.77
CA GLY A 143 1.07 -13.15 9.85
C GLY A 143 2.08 -14.22 9.47
N GLU A 144 1.68 -15.24 8.70
CA GLU A 144 2.61 -16.29 8.23
C GLU A 144 3.59 -15.75 7.21
N ARG A 145 3.13 -14.99 6.21
CA ARG A 145 4.02 -14.38 5.21
C ARG A 145 4.99 -13.39 5.84
N PHE A 146 4.52 -12.60 6.81
CA PHE A 146 5.38 -11.72 7.60
C PHE A 146 6.46 -12.50 8.35
N ALA A 147 6.10 -13.60 9.01
CA ALA A 147 7.05 -14.43 9.71
C ALA A 147 8.11 -15.05 8.77
N ARG A 148 7.70 -15.53 7.59
CA ARG A 148 8.61 -16.04 6.58
C ARG A 148 9.49 -14.94 5.97
N ALA A 149 8.95 -13.73 5.82
CA ALA A 149 9.72 -12.58 5.37
C ALA A 149 10.86 -12.24 6.33
N VAL A 150 10.57 -12.20 7.62
CA VAL A 150 11.58 -11.97 8.66
C VAL A 150 12.60 -13.11 8.70
N GLN A 151 12.16 -14.38 8.60
CA GLN A 151 13.10 -15.50 8.54
C GLN A 151 14.02 -15.41 7.32
N ALA A 152 13.48 -15.07 6.16
CA ALA A 152 14.28 -14.87 4.95
C ALA A 152 15.26 -13.69 5.09
N ALA A 153 14.88 -12.62 5.80
CA ALA A 153 15.80 -11.52 6.09
C ALA A 153 16.98 -12.01 6.96
N ILE A 154 16.71 -12.84 7.97
CA ILE A 154 17.75 -13.46 8.82
C ILE A 154 18.66 -14.36 7.98
N ASP A 155 18.09 -15.27 7.20
CA ASP A 155 18.83 -16.24 6.40
C ASP A 155 19.76 -15.56 5.35
N ASN A 156 19.30 -14.42 4.80
CA ASN A 156 20.04 -13.67 3.79
C ASN A 156 20.88 -12.51 4.38
N GLN A 157 20.93 -12.34 5.71
CA GLN A 157 21.58 -11.20 6.37
C GLN A 157 21.12 -9.86 5.78
N ALA A 158 19.83 -9.74 5.49
CA ALA A 158 19.20 -8.64 4.78
C ALA A 158 18.44 -7.72 5.73
N ALA A 159 18.28 -6.45 5.35
CA ALA A 159 17.34 -5.55 6.02
C ALA A 159 15.90 -6.01 5.77
N PHE A 160 15.04 -5.86 6.77
CA PHE A 160 13.61 -6.08 6.62
C PHE A 160 12.86 -4.74 6.49
N VAL A 161 12.08 -4.57 5.43
CA VAL A 161 11.29 -3.36 5.17
C VAL A 161 9.83 -3.74 5.01
N CYS A 162 8.92 -3.08 5.74
CA CYS A 162 7.49 -3.35 5.63
C CYS A 162 6.71 -2.08 5.31
N PHE A 163 6.02 -2.07 4.18
CA PHE A 163 5.05 -1.02 3.81
C PHE A 163 3.68 -1.44 4.27
N THR A 164 3.10 -0.69 5.21
CA THR A 164 1.81 -1.00 5.80
C THR A 164 0.69 -0.17 5.17
N ALA A 165 -0.40 -0.84 4.81
CA ALA A 165 -1.65 -0.25 4.36
C ALA A 165 -2.79 -1.18 4.82
N SER A 166 -3.40 -0.90 5.97
CA SER A 166 -4.29 -1.85 6.61
C SER A 166 -5.46 -1.20 7.33
N GLY A 167 -6.62 -1.83 7.22
CA GLY A 167 -7.81 -1.50 8.03
C GLY A 167 -7.81 -2.14 9.43
N GLY A 168 -6.79 -2.94 9.77
CA GLY A 168 -6.66 -3.61 11.07
C GLY A 168 -6.80 -5.14 11.01
N ALA A 169 -7.17 -5.76 12.13
CA ALA A 169 -7.35 -7.22 12.23
C ALA A 169 -8.53 -7.71 11.39
N ARG A 170 -8.36 -8.86 10.72
CA ARG A 170 -9.40 -9.47 9.87
C ARG A 170 -10.52 -10.07 10.69
N MET A 171 -11.66 -9.39 10.73
CA MET A 171 -12.82 -9.76 11.54
C MET A 171 -13.29 -11.21 11.28
N GLN A 172 -13.24 -11.65 10.03
CA GLN A 172 -13.70 -12.97 9.59
C GLN A 172 -12.87 -14.13 10.17
N GLU A 173 -11.66 -13.86 10.60
CA GLU A 173 -10.80 -14.84 11.26
C GLU A 173 -10.81 -14.73 12.80
N GLY A 174 -11.57 -13.78 13.36
CA GLY A 174 -11.79 -13.65 14.81
C GLY A 174 -10.47 -13.57 15.58
N LEU A 175 -10.34 -14.40 16.61
CA LEU A 175 -9.15 -14.44 17.48
C LEU A 175 -7.86 -14.81 16.71
N PHE A 176 -7.95 -15.62 15.66
CA PHE A 176 -6.77 -15.96 14.85
C PHE A 176 -6.10 -14.73 14.25
N SER A 177 -6.87 -13.73 13.83
CA SER A 177 -6.31 -12.47 13.32
C SER A 177 -5.61 -11.67 14.41
N LEU A 178 -6.13 -11.65 15.63
CA LEU A 178 -5.50 -10.96 16.78
C LEU A 178 -4.20 -11.64 17.20
N MET A 179 -4.14 -12.97 17.16
CA MET A 179 -2.93 -13.73 17.48
C MET A 179 -1.78 -13.48 16.51
N GLN A 180 -2.05 -12.92 15.31
CA GLN A 180 -0.98 -12.55 14.38
C GLN A 180 -0.11 -11.41 14.94
N MET A 181 -0.62 -10.54 15.79
CA MET A 181 0.19 -9.51 16.45
C MET A 181 1.27 -10.17 17.34
N ALA A 182 0.92 -11.15 18.13
CA ALA A 182 1.89 -11.88 18.96
C ALA A 182 2.92 -12.63 18.10
N LYS A 183 2.46 -13.28 17.00
CA LYS A 183 3.33 -14.01 16.07
C LYS A 183 4.35 -13.08 15.40
N THR A 184 3.91 -11.95 14.88
CA THR A 184 4.78 -10.97 14.20
C THR A 184 5.75 -10.31 15.17
N THR A 185 5.31 -9.97 16.38
CA THR A 185 6.19 -9.46 17.45
C THR A 185 7.29 -10.46 17.81
N GLY A 186 6.94 -11.74 17.95
CA GLY A 186 7.91 -12.78 18.28
C GLY A 186 8.99 -12.97 17.20
N VAL A 187 8.67 -12.84 15.92
CA VAL A 187 9.69 -12.95 14.86
C VAL A 187 10.53 -11.68 14.71
N ILE A 188 9.96 -10.50 14.99
CA ILE A 188 10.73 -9.23 15.04
C ILE A 188 11.79 -9.30 16.16
N ALA A 189 11.45 -9.87 17.32
CA ALA A 189 12.42 -10.07 18.39
C ALA A 189 13.60 -10.93 17.92
N LYS A 190 13.36 -12.00 17.15
CA LYS A 190 14.44 -12.80 16.54
C LYS A 190 15.30 -11.99 15.56
N LEU A 191 14.69 -11.13 14.74
CA LEU A 191 15.43 -10.27 13.82
C LEU A 191 16.41 -9.37 14.60
N ALA A 192 15.94 -8.78 15.69
CA ALA A 192 16.77 -7.93 16.56
C ALA A 192 17.93 -8.70 17.20
N GLU A 193 17.76 -9.97 17.59
CA GLU A 193 18.84 -10.84 18.06
C GLU A 193 19.95 -11.01 17.02
N HIS A 194 19.59 -10.99 15.73
CA HIS A 194 20.53 -11.05 14.59
C HIS A 194 21.10 -9.67 14.20
N LYS A 195 20.71 -8.59 14.90
CA LYS A 195 21.16 -7.22 14.65
C LYS A 195 20.85 -6.72 13.25
N LEU A 196 19.75 -7.18 12.67
CA LEU A 196 19.28 -6.77 11.36
C LEU A 196 18.18 -5.72 11.51
N PRO A 197 18.21 -4.64 10.70
CA PRO A 197 17.26 -3.55 10.85
C PRO A 197 15.86 -3.92 10.34
N PHE A 198 14.85 -3.45 11.06
CA PHE A 198 13.47 -3.40 10.62
C PHE A 198 13.04 -1.95 10.36
N ILE A 199 12.76 -1.61 9.11
CA ILE A 199 12.24 -0.30 8.70
C ILE A 199 10.75 -0.45 8.40
N SER A 200 9.91 0.25 9.15
CA SER A 200 8.47 0.28 8.92
C SER A 200 8.07 1.57 8.20
N VAL A 201 7.33 1.45 7.08
CA VAL A 201 6.84 2.57 6.28
C VAL A 201 5.33 2.59 6.28
N LEU A 202 4.75 3.58 6.96
CA LEU A 202 3.31 3.71 7.17
C LEU A 202 2.66 4.49 6.02
N THR A 203 1.68 3.89 5.35
CA THR A 203 0.97 4.53 4.23
C THR A 203 -0.52 4.72 4.54
N ASP A 204 -1.24 5.44 3.70
CA ASP A 204 -2.66 5.80 3.93
C ASP A 204 -3.63 4.73 3.44
N PRO A 205 -4.50 4.16 4.31
CA PRO A 205 -4.48 4.22 5.78
C PRO A 205 -3.70 3.06 6.39
N THR A 206 -3.15 3.25 7.57
CA THR A 206 -2.54 2.18 8.37
C THR A 206 -3.20 2.10 9.74
N MET A 207 -3.96 1.04 10.00
CA MET A 207 -4.57 0.74 11.29
C MET A 207 -4.04 -0.58 11.82
N GLY A 208 -3.56 -0.59 13.07
CA GLY A 208 -3.09 -1.82 13.75
C GLY A 208 -1.62 -1.82 14.18
N GLY A 209 -1.28 -2.80 15.02
CA GLY A 209 -0.11 -2.77 15.91
C GLY A 209 1.26 -3.04 15.32
N VAL A 210 1.40 -3.86 14.25
CA VAL A 210 2.73 -4.24 13.71
C VAL A 210 3.48 -3.05 13.12
N SER A 211 2.74 -2.03 12.74
CA SER A 211 3.23 -0.87 12.01
C SER A 211 4.23 -0.01 12.79
N PHE A 212 4.12 0.01 14.12
CA PHE A 212 4.95 0.84 15.00
C PHE A 212 6.13 0.08 15.63
N MET A 213 6.48 -1.10 15.12
CA MET A 213 7.50 -1.95 15.71
C MET A 213 8.86 -1.90 15.00
N GLY A 214 9.01 -1.02 14.00
CA GLY A 214 10.29 -0.81 13.31
C GLY A 214 11.34 -0.17 14.22
N ASP A 215 12.62 -0.45 13.97
CA ASP A 215 13.75 0.31 14.52
C ASP A 215 13.71 1.76 14.03
N VAL A 216 13.19 1.96 12.82
CA VAL A 216 12.81 3.27 12.26
C VAL A 216 11.39 3.18 11.70
N VAL A 217 10.55 4.11 12.13
CA VAL A 217 9.16 4.22 11.70
C VAL A 217 8.98 5.46 10.82
N MET A 218 8.83 5.23 9.53
CA MET A 218 8.62 6.28 8.52
C MET A 218 7.14 6.37 8.15
N ALA A 219 6.69 7.52 7.68
CA ALA A 219 5.34 7.67 7.13
C ALA A 219 5.35 8.47 5.82
N GLU A 220 4.39 8.18 4.93
CA GLU A 220 4.09 9.08 3.81
C GLU A 220 3.34 10.33 4.33
N PRO A 221 3.49 11.50 3.66
CA PRO A 221 2.80 12.73 4.04
C PRO A 221 1.28 12.54 4.10
N LYS A 222 0.67 13.09 5.13
CA LYS A 222 -0.79 13.10 5.37
C LYS A 222 -1.43 11.70 5.52
N ALA A 223 -0.65 10.65 5.69
CA ALA A 223 -1.17 9.31 5.90
C ALA A 223 -1.99 9.24 7.21
N LEU A 224 -3.13 8.57 7.17
CA LEU A 224 -3.97 8.29 8.33
C LEU A 224 -3.45 7.03 9.02
N ILE A 225 -2.96 7.19 10.25
CA ILE A 225 -2.23 6.13 10.95
C ILE A 225 -2.71 6.06 12.40
N GLY A 226 -3.04 4.86 12.88
CA GLY A 226 -3.45 4.66 14.26
C GLY A 226 -3.68 3.20 14.60
N PHE A 227 -4.05 2.93 15.85
CA PHE A 227 -4.47 1.58 16.28
C PHE A 227 -5.94 1.35 15.94
N ALA A 228 -6.83 2.23 16.40
CA ALA A 228 -8.24 2.24 16.07
C ALA A 228 -8.57 3.41 15.14
N GLY A 229 -9.50 3.21 14.20
CA GLY A 229 -9.92 4.28 13.30
C GLY A 229 -10.62 5.43 14.03
N PRO A 230 -10.57 6.68 13.48
CA PRO A 230 -11.15 7.86 14.12
C PRO A 230 -12.61 7.67 14.52
N ARG A 231 -13.43 7.07 13.66
CA ARG A 231 -14.85 6.81 13.95
C ARG A 231 -15.06 5.93 15.19
N VAL A 232 -14.20 4.90 15.36
CA VAL A 232 -14.30 4.00 16.52
C VAL A 232 -13.98 4.77 17.80
N ILE A 233 -12.96 5.62 17.77
CA ILE A 233 -12.56 6.46 18.90
C ILE A 233 -13.68 7.43 19.25
N GLU A 234 -14.20 8.21 18.27
CA GLU A 234 -15.29 9.15 18.47
C GLU A 234 -16.55 8.50 19.06
N GLN A 235 -16.92 7.32 18.55
CA GLN A 235 -18.08 6.58 19.06
C GLN A 235 -17.88 6.03 20.48
N THR A 236 -16.64 5.66 20.82
CA THR A 236 -16.31 5.08 22.13
C THR A 236 -16.14 6.17 23.19
N VAL A 237 -15.38 7.22 22.88
CA VAL A 237 -15.08 8.32 23.81
C VAL A 237 -16.19 9.38 23.80
N ARG A 238 -16.96 9.47 22.70
CA ARG A 238 -18.03 10.45 22.47
C ARG A 238 -17.54 11.90 22.45
N GLU A 239 -16.31 12.11 22.01
CA GLU A 239 -15.68 13.43 21.85
C GLU A 239 -15.32 13.67 20.40
N GLN A 240 -15.23 14.94 20.00
CA GLN A 240 -14.70 15.33 18.70
C GLN A 240 -13.18 15.27 18.72
N LEU A 241 -12.61 14.63 17.71
CA LEU A 241 -11.16 14.53 17.58
C LEU A 241 -10.58 15.85 17.06
N PRO A 242 -9.39 16.27 17.52
CA PRO A 242 -8.75 17.49 17.04
C PRO A 242 -8.42 17.38 15.55
N GLU A 243 -8.33 18.54 14.88
CA GLU A 243 -7.93 18.61 13.48
C GLU A 243 -6.54 17.97 13.28
N GLY A 244 -6.41 17.16 12.22
CA GLY A 244 -5.17 16.45 11.92
C GLY A 244 -4.90 15.24 12.81
N PHE A 245 -5.81 14.87 13.70
CA PHE A 245 -5.65 13.69 14.56
C PHE A 245 -5.34 12.43 13.72
N GLN A 246 -4.37 11.65 14.19
CA GLN A 246 -3.87 10.45 13.50
C GLN A 246 -3.27 10.68 12.11
N ARG A 247 -2.98 11.94 11.70
CA ARG A 247 -2.17 12.18 10.50
C ARG A 247 -0.68 12.06 10.81
N SER A 248 0.10 11.70 9.81
CA SER A 248 1.54 11.52 9.95
C SER A 248 2.22 12.74 10.59
N GLU A 249 1.81 13.97 10.24
CA GLU A 249 2.34 15.21 10.80
C GLU A 249 2.06 15.33 12.31
N PHE A 250 0.85 14.97 12.72
CA PHE A 250 0.47 14.94 14.13
C PHE A 250 1.29 13.89 14.90
N LEU A 251 1.45 12.70 14.31
CA LEU A 251 2.22 11.61 14.94
C LEU A 251 3.70 11.94 15.07
N LEU A 252 4.30 12.59 14.06
CA LEU A 252 5.67 13.08 14.12
C LEU A 252 5.83 14.11 15.26
N GLN A 253 4.92 15.07 15.35
CA GLN A 253 4.93 16.06 16.44
C GLN A 253 4.82 15.42 17.82
N LYS A 254 4.12 14.29 17.94
CA LYS A 254 3.94 13.54 19.19
C LYS A 254 5.04 12.51 19.45
N GLY A 255 6.01 12.36 18.57
CA GLY A 255 7.10 11.40 18.70
C GLY A 255 6.68 9.94 18.51
N ALA A 256 5.54 9.69 17.85
CA ALA A 256 5.07 8.33 17.56
C ALA A 256 5.67 7.72 16.29
N ILE A 257 6.24 8.56 15.41
CA ILE A 257 7.01 8.17 14.23
C ILE A 257 8.29 9.00 14.17
N ASP A 258 9.31 8.49 13.46
CA ASP A 258 10.63 9.11 13.39
C ASP A 258 10.75 10.13 12.26
N MET A 259 10.10 9.88 11.11
CA MET A 259 10.19 10.78 9.96
C MET A 259 9.00 10.68 9.01
N ILE A 260 8.78 11.76 8.26
CA ILE A 260 7.84 11.79 7.12
C ILE A 260 8.67 11.92 5.85
N VAL A 261 8.45 11.01 4.90
CA VAL A 261 9.20 10.94 3.65
C VAL A 261 8.27 10.92 2.45
N ASP A 262 8.48 11.83 1.50
CA ASP A 262 7.78 11.79 0.21
C ASP A 262 8.12 10.50 -0.52
N ARG A 263 7.11 9.91 -1.19
CA ARG A 263 7.25 8.65 -1.93
C ARG A 263 8.42 8.64 -2.91
N LYS A 264 8.70 9.80 -3.52
CA LYS A 264 9.79 9.95 -4.49
C LYS A 264 11.17 9.73 -3.88
N ASN A 265 11.29 9.97 -2.58
CA ASN A 265 12.56 9.87 -1.85
C ASN A 265 12.67 8.58 -1.03
N LEU A 266 11.58 7.78 -0.92
CA LEU A 266 11.53 6.61 -0.04
C LEU A 266 12.63 5.59 -0.34
N LYS A 267 12.86 5.25 -1.63
CA LYS A 267 13.90 4.27 -2.00
C LYS A 267 15.28 4.71 -1.50
N MET A 268 15.62 5.97 -1.72
CA MET A 268 16.91 6.55 -1.31
C MET A 268 17.04 6.62 0.22
N GLU A 269 16.01 7.08 0.92
CA GLU A 269 16.07 7.20 2.38
C GLU A 269 16.12 5.82 3.06
N ILE A 270 15.42 4.82 2.53
CA ILE A 270 15.54 3.42 3.00
C ILE A 270 16.96 2.91 2.76
N ALA A 271 17.53 3.14 1.59
CA ALA A 271 18.90 2.74 1.28
C ALA A 271 19.92 3.35 2.26
N LYS A 272 19.82 4.64 2.55
CA LYS A 272 20.68 5.32 3.54
C LYS A 272 20.57 4.69 4.93
N LEU A 273 19.35 4.35 5.36
CA LEU A 273 19.14 3.70 6.66
C LEU A 273 19.76 2.30 6.67
N ILE A 274 19.58 1.50 5.60
CA ILE A 274 20.20 0.18 5.49
C ILE A 274 21.72 0.29 5.59
N ALA A 275 22.35 1.19 4.81
CA ALA A 275 23.78 1.40 4.85
C ALA A 275 24.28 1.82 6.25
N LEU A 276 23.55 2.72 6.91
CA LEU A 276 23.86 3.17 8.26
C LEU A 276 23.85 2.02 9.28
N PHE A 277 22.79 1.18 9.26
CA PHE A 277 22.65 0.06 10.19
C PHE A 277 23.64 -1.09 9.90
N GLN A 278 23.92 -1.35 8.64
CA GLN A 278 24.87 -2.40 8.22
C GLN A 278 26.32 -1.91 8.17
N LYS A 279 26.58 -0.63 8.47
CA LYS A 279 27.91 0.01 8.44
C LYS A 279 28.57 -0.06 7.06
N GLU A 280 27.78 0.02 6.01
CA GLU A 280 28.27 0.11 4.63
C GLU A 280 28.54 1.56 4.24
N SER A 281 29.41 1.76 3.23
CA SER A 281 29.70 3.11 2.72
C SER A 281 28.49 3.68 1.99
N LEU A 282 28.18 4.95 2.27
CA LEU A 282 27.13 5.71 1.56
C LEU A 282 27.55 6.06 0.13
N ASP A 283 28.84 6.01 -0.20
CA ASP A 283 29.36 6.33 -1.54
C ASP A 283 28.86 5.35 -2.61
N ALA A 284 28.36 4.17 -2.21
CA ALA A 284 27.75 3.18 -3.12
C ALA A 284 26.31 3.53 -3.52
N ILE A 285 25.72 4.59 -2.92
CA ILE A 285 24.30 4.94 -3.09
C ILE A 285 24.12 6.18 -4.02
N GLU A 286 25.19 6.99 -4.20
CA GLU A 286 25.23 8.10 -5.16
C GLU A 286 25.49 7.59 -6.58
#